data_752f8d995e84adb0880f6a16b96da851
#
_entry.id   752f8d995e84adb0880f6a16b96da851
#
_cell.length_a   1.000
_cell.length_b   1.000
_cell.length_c   1.000
_cell.angle_alpha   90.00
_cell.angle_beta   90.00
_cell.angle_gamma   90.00
#
_symmetry.space_group_name_H-M   'P 1'
#
loop_
_entity.id
_entity.type
_entity.pdbx_description
1 polymer ?
#
loop_
_entity_poly.entity_id
_entity_poly.type
_entity_poly.pdbx_seq_one_letter_code
_entity_poly.pdbx_strand_id
1 'polypeptide(L)'
;MKLFKRYVWVLACLIGVAAMQTAQAQDSLLHTILKEGVLKVGTTGDWDPMTMRDPANNSYKGFDIDVSTALAADLGVKIEYVPTEWKTLVAGVTSGKYHMTGSASVNPKRAKVAGYSMSYVDVGQLPLVLKKNADRFNGWEDINQEGVTVAAILGTTQEQYVKSFFPKAEHSIVEAPATDFSEVLAGRADVHITSNIAAYKLIAKYPQMMIVPVGQAKARTPLAILLPQADQVWINYVNHWISLQKARGLFDKLSAKWGL
;
A
#
# COMPACT_ATOMS: atom_id res chain seq x y z
N MET A 1 25.36 40.70 50.48
CA MET A 1 25.73 40.16 49.14
C MET A 1 25.74 38.62 49.07
N LYS A 2 26.09 37.89 50.11
CA LYS A 2 26.12 36.39 50.11
C LYS A 2 24.74 35.72 50.21
N LEU A 3 23.73 36.32 50.89
CA LEU A 3 22.38 35.76 50.93
C LEU A 3 21.63 35.90 49.61
N PHE A 4 21.80 36.98 48.87
CA PHE A 4 21.11 37.21 47.59
C PHE A 4 21.51 36.20 46.53
N LYS A 5 22.79 35.77 46.50
CA LYS A 5 23.28 34.73 45.56
C LYS A 5 22.68 33.33 45.86
N ARG A 6 22.37 33.00 47.10
CA ARG A 6 21.77 31.69 47.47
C ARG A 6 20.31 31.57 46.96
N TYR A 7 19.54 32.64 47.02
CA TYR A 7 18.14 32.63 46.55
C TYR A 7 18.06 32.58 45.01
N VAL A 8 19.00 33.17 44.27
CA VAL A 8 19.06 33.10 42.83
C VAL A 8 19.33 31.67 42.33
N TRP A 9 20.21 30.93 43.02
CA TRP A 9 20.48 29.53 42.69
C TRP A 9 19.29 28.59 42.99
N VAL A 10 18.57 28.82 44.07
CA VAL A 10 17.37 28.01 44.43
C VAL A 10 16.24 28.30 43.43
N LEU A 11 16.07 29.55 43.03
CA LEU A 11 15.05 29.91 42.01
C LEU A 11 15.39 29.32 40.64
N ALA A 12 16.68 29.31 40.22
CA ALA A 12 17.14 28.70 38.98
C ALA A 12 16.94 27.18 38.96
N CYS A 13 17.13 26.49 40.07
CA CYS A 13 16.85 25.04 40.21
C CYS A 13 15.35 24.74 40.15
N LEU A 14 14.49 25.56 40.73
CA LEU A 14 13.03 25.41 40.67
C LEU A 14 12.46 25.65 39.25
N ILE A 15 13.01 26.58 38.50
CA ILE A 15 12.62 26.83 37.12
C ILE A 15 13.10 25.68 36.19
N GLY A 16 14.24 25.07 36.46
CA GLY A 16 14.74 23.91 35.73
C GLY A 16 13.88 22.64 35.91
N VAL A 17 13.26 22.46 37.05
CA VAL A 17 12.36 21.31 37.32
C VAL A 17 10.97 21.52 36.66
N ALA A 18 10.51 22.74 36.54
CA ALA A 18 9.22 23.04 35.84
C ALA A 18 9.28 22.87 34.30
N ALA A 19 10.50 22.84 33.73
CA ALA A 19 10.70 22.62 32.29
C ALA A 19 10.82 21.13 31.89
N MET A 20 10.76 20.21 32.82
CA MET A 20 10.46 18.80 32.52
C MET A 20 8.96 18.68 32.16
N GLN A 21 8.57 19.27 31.04
CA GLN A 21 7.33 18.87 30.37
C GLN A 21 7.45 17.36 30.17
N THR A 22 6.61 16.62 30.88
CA THR A 22 6.38 15.22 30.58
C THR A 22 6.07 15.16 29.11
N ALA A 23 6.98 14.67 28.28
CA ALA A 23 6.66 14.24 26.95
C ALA A 23 5.52 13.22 27.15
N GLN A 24 4.27 13.67 27.00
CA GLN A 24 3.16 12.74 26.96
C GLN A 24 3.45 11.86 25.76
N ALA A 25 3.84 10.62 26.05
CA ALA A 25 3.92 9.61 25.02
C ALA A 25 2.55 9.61 24.34
N GLN A 26 2.50 9.98 23.06
CA GLN A 26 1.26 9.96 22.32
C GLN A 26 0.71 8.54 22.42
N ASP A 27 -0.52 8.40 22.95
CA ASP A 27 -1.14 7.09 23.11
C ASP A 27 -1.12 6.36 21.77
N SER A 28 -0.55 5.15 21.75
CA SER A 28 -0.49 4.35 20.54
C SER A 28 -1.89 4.01 20.04
N LEU A 29 -2.05 3.95 18.72
CA LEU A 29 -3.26 3.45 18.08
C LEU A 29 -3.63 2.04 18.54
N LEU A 30 -2.65 1.21 18.93
CA LEU A 30 -2.95 -0.10 19.52
C LEU A 30 -3.90 0.04 20.72
N HIS A 31 -3.60 0.96 21.64
CA HIS A 31 -4.45 1.17 22.82
C HIS A 31 -5.80 1.77 22.45
N THR A 32 -5.82 2.69 21.49
CA THR A 32 -7.05 3.29 20.96
C THR A 32 -7.94 2.23 20.31
N ILE A 33 -7.39 1.37 19.45
CA ILE A 33 -8.10 0.27 18.79
C ILE A 33 -8.72 -0.69 19.80
N LEU A 34 -7.94 -1.10 20.82
CA LEU A 34 -8.41 -1.99 21.88
C LEU A 34 -9.51 -1.35 22.74
N LYS A 35 -9.38 -0.07 23.05
CA LYS A 35 -10.37 0.70 23.83
C LYS A 35 -11.67 0.92 23.06
N GLU A 36 -11.58 1.29 21.78
CA GLU A 36 -12.74 1.55 20.93
C GLU A 36 -13.39 0.25 20.42
N GLY A 37 -12.65 -0.86 20.44
CA GLY A 37 -13.11 -2.16 19.97
C GLY A 37 -13.25 -2.23 18.44
N VAL A 38 -12.55 -1.35 17.68
CA VAL A 38 -12.65 -1.26 16.22
C VAL A 38 -11.30 -1.04 15.56
N LEU A 39 -10.96 -1.89 14.57
CA LEU A 39 -9.85 -1.69 13.65
C LEU A 39 -10.39 -1.08 12.34
N LYS A 40 -10.01 0.16 12.04
CA LYS A 40 -10.33 0.84 10.77
C LYS A 40 -9.25 0.56 9.73
N VAL A 41 -9.65 0.03 8.57
CA VAL A 41 -8.75 -0.37 7.48
C VAL A 41 -9.12 0.37 6.21
N GLY A 42 -8.21 1.21 5.70
CA GLY A 42 -8.36 1.84 4.40
C GLY A 42 -8.19 0.82 3.27
N THR A 43 -9.12 0.78 2.31
CA THR A 43 -9.05 -0.12 1.17
C THR A 43 -9.58 0.52 -0.11
N THR A 44 -8.90 0.29 -1.24
CA THR A 44 -9.29 0.83 -2.55
C THR A 44 -10.35 -0.02 -3.24
N GLY A 45 -10.33 -1.34 -3.02
CA GLY A 45 -11.32 -2.27 -3.57
C GLY A 45 -11.23 -2.51 -5.07
N ASP A 46 -10.11 -2.18 -5.70
CA ASP A 46 -9.90 -2.22 -7.16
C ASP A 46 -8.68 -3.06 -7.59
N TRP A 47 -8.10 -3.84 -6.69
CA TRP A 47 -6.90 -4.64 -6.96
C TRP A 47 -7.14 -6.14 -6.73
N ASP A 48 -7.66 -6.84 -7.72
CA ASP A 48 -7.83 -8.31 -7.71
C ASP A 48 -6.46 -9.03 -7.79
N PRO A 49 -6.17 -9.99 -6.90
CA PRO A 49 -6.98 -10.58 -5.83
C PRO A 49 -6.73 -9.99 -4.43
N MET A 50 -6.01 -8.88 -4.32
CA MET A 50 -5.61 -8.31 -3.03
C MET A 50 -6.80 -7.67 -2.30
N THR A 51 -7.56 -6.83 -2.99
CA THR A 51 -8.74 -6.16 -2.46
C THR A 51 -9.76 -5.89 -3.57
N MET A 52 -10.97 -6.38 -3.39
CA MET A 52 -12.06 -6.22 -4.34
C MET A 52 -13.32 -5.75 -3.62
N ARG A 53 -13.97 -4.73 -4.16
CA ARG A 53 -15.26 -4.23 -3.67
C ARG A 53 -16.37 -4.76 -4.55
N ASP A 54 -17.41 -5.30 -3.93
CA ASP A 54 -18.66 -5.65 -4.60
C ASP A 54 -19.53 -4.38 -4.69
N PRO A 55 -19.83 -3.86 -5.90
CA PRO A 55 -20.62 -2.65 -6.06
C PRO A 55 -22.09 -2.82 -5.65
N ALA A 56 -22.62 -4.06 -5.58
CA ALA A 56 -24.01 -4.32 -5.25
C ALA A 56 -24.32 -4.12 -3.77
N ASN A 57 -23.37 -4.44 -2.88
CA ASN A 57 -23.57 -4.42 -1.43
C ASN A 57 -22.44 -3.73 -0.66
N ASN A 58 -21.43 -3.19 -1.37
CA ASN A 58 -20.24 -2.55 -0.82
C ASN A 58 -19.40 -3.45 0.08
N SER A 59 -19.55 -4.77 0.03
CA SER A 59 -18.67 -5.68 0.75
C SER A 59 -17.30 -5.77 0.09
N TYR A 60 -16.29 -6.16 0.88
CA TYR A 60 -14.94 -6.35 0.41
C TYR A 60 -14.53 -7.82 0.54
N LYS A 61 -13.70 -8.28 -0.40
CA LYS A 61 -13.05 -9.59 -0.38
C LYS A 61 -11.65 -9.48 -0.96
N GLY A 62 -10.78 -10.42 -0.64
CA GLY A 62 -9.42 -10.46 -1.16
C GLY A 62 -8.42 -10.90 -0.10
N PHE A 63 -7.18 -11.05 -0.53
CA PHE A 63 -6.07 -11.43 0.35
C PHE A 63 -5.92 -10.47 1.54
N ASP A 64 -5.87 -9.15 1.29
CA ASP A 64 -5.72 -8.14 2.34
C ASP A 64 -6.93 -8.07 3.27
N ILE A 65 -8.10 -8.38 2.75
CA ILE A 65 -9.33 -8.43 3.54
C ILE A 65 -9.25 -9.59 4.53
N ASP A 66 -8.81 -10.77 4.08
CA ASP A 66 -8.61 -11.92 4.97
C ASP A 66 -7.50 -11.67 6.00
N VAL A 67 -6.38 -11.06 5.58
CA VAL A 67 -5.27 -10.69 6.48
C VAL A 67 -5.74 -9.72 7.57
N SER A 68 -6.43 -8.64 7.18
CA SER A 68 -6.91 -7.64 8.14
C SER A 68 -8.03 -8.18 9.04
N THR A 69 -8.87 -9.07 8.52
CA THR A 69 -9.88 -9.77 9.33
C THR A 69 -9.24 -10.68 10.37
N ALA A 70 -8.19 -11.42 10.01
CA ALA A 70 -7.44 -12.24 10.96
C ALA A 70 -6.75 -11.39 12.03
N LEU A 71 -6.16 -10.25 11.66
CA LEU A 71 -5.56 -9.31 12.60
C LEU A 71 -6.60 -8.75 13.58
N ALA A 72 -7.78 -8.34 13.10
CA ALA A 72 -8.86 -7.83 13.94
C ALA A 72 -9.39 -8.91 14.92
N ALA A 73 -9.48 -10.16 14.45
CA ALA A 73 -9.89 -11.29 15.29
C ALA A 73 -8.88 -11.55 16.42
N ASP A 74 -7.57 -11.51 16.13
CA ASP A 74 -6.52 -11.69 17.14
C ASP A 74 -6.43 -10.50 18.12
N LEU A 75 -6.82 -9.29 17.70
CA LEU A 75 -7.00 -8.13 18.56
C LEU A 75 -8.28 -8.21 19.42
N GLY A 76 -9.22 -9.09 19.07
CA GLY A 76 -10.53 -9.18 19.73
C GLY A 76 -11.44 -7.99 19.43
N VAL A 77 -11.30 -7.35 18.27
CA VAL A 77 -12.05 -6.14 17.89
C VAL A 77 -12.85 -6.34 16.59
N LYS A 78 -13.81 -5.46 16.35
CA LYS A 78 -14.52 -5.39 15.06
C LYS A 78 -13.63 -4.78 14.00
N ILE A 79 -13.90 -5.07 12.73
CA ILE A 79 -13.24 -4.43 11.60
C ILE A 79 -14.21 -3.48 10.88
N GLU A 80 -13.69 -2.33 10.47
CA GLU A 80 -14.38 -1.35 9.64
C GLU A 80 -13.53 -1.05 8.41
N TYR A 81 -14.07 -1.29 7.21
CA TYR A 81 -13.39 -0.94 5.96
C TYR A 81 -13.77 0.47 5.53
N VAL A 82 -12.77 1.33 5.39
CA VAL A 82 -12.92 2.73 4.98
C VAL A 82 -12.53 2.88 3.52
N PRO A 83 -13.46 3.22 2.62
CA PRO A 83 -13.14 3.43 1.21
C PRO A 83 -12.09 4.53 1.03
N THR A 84 -11.10 4.26 0.19
CA THR A 84 -10.05 5.22 -0.17
C THR A 84 -9.62 5.03 -1.63
N GLU A 85 -8.75 5.90 -2.12
CA GLU A 85 -8.16 5.84 -3.45
C GLU A 85 -6.63 5.82 -3.35
N TRP A 86 -5.96 5.35 -4.39
CA TRP A 86 -4.50 5.27 -4.39
C TRP A 86 -3.81 6.60 -4.13
N LYS A 87 -4.34 7.71 -4.68
CA LYS A 87 -3.80 9.07 -4.48
C LYS A 87 -3.93 9.57 -3.03
N THR A 88 -4.91 9.08 -2.27
CA THR A 88 -5.19 9.51 -0.88
C THR A 88 -4.78 8.48 0.16
N LEU A 89 -4.26 7.32 -0.25
CA LEU A 89 -3.92 6.19 0.61
C LEU A 89 -3.00 6.60 1.78
N VAL A 90 -1.91 7.31 1.49
CA VAL A 90 -0.95 7.75 2.51
C VAL A 90 -1.58 8.81 3.42
N ALA A 91 -2.28 9.80 2.84
CA ALA A 91 -2.92 10.88 3.60
C ALA A 91 -3.95 10.34 4.60
N GLY A 92 -4.69 9.29 4.24
CA GLY A 92 -5.66 8.67 5.13
C GLY A 92 -5.03 8.01 6.38
N VAL A 93 -3.86 7.37 6.23
CA VAL A 93 -3.09 6.84 7.38
C VAL A 93 -2.53 7.97 8.22
N THR A 94 -1.88 8.97 7.60
CA THR A 94 -1.21 10.05 8.34
C THR A 94 -2.17 11.00 9.03
N SER A 95 -3.41 11.13 8.54
CA SER A 95 -4.46 11.93 9.18
C SER A 95 -5.30 11.15 10.22
N GLY A 96 -5.07 9.85 10.38
CA GLY A 96 -5.86 9.00 11.27
C GLY A 96 -7.27 8.67 10.76
N LYS A 97 -7.56 8.88 9.46
CA LYS A 97 -8.83 8.48 8.86
C LYS A 97 -9.08 6.97 8.99
N TYR A 98 -8.00 6.20 8.92
CA TYR A 98 -7.95 4.78 9.21
C TYR A 98 -6.60 4.42 9.84
N HIS A 99 -6.57 3.29 10.54
CA HIS A 99 -5.43 2.89 11.36
C HIS A 99 -4.31 2.23 10.54
N MET A 100 -4.67 1.64 9.38
CA MET A 100 -3.76 0.94 8.48
C MET A 100 -4.36 0.77 7.08
N THR A 101 -3.51 0.37 6.13
CA THR A 101 -3.94 -0.16 4.83
C THR A 101 -3.03 -1.30 4.41
N GLY A 102 -3.60 -2.38 3.83
CA GLY A 102 -2.86 -3.57 3.39
C GLY A 102 -2.09 -3.34 2.09
N SER A 103 -1.20 -4.27 1.79
CA SER A 103 -0.44 -4.44 0.52
C SER A 103 0.07 -3.15 -0.13
N ALA A 104 0.45 -2.18 0.68
CA ALA A 104 1.08 -0.98 0.16
C ALA A 104 2.51 -1.29 -0.29
N SER A 105 2.81 -1.02 -1.56
CA SER A 105 4.18 -1.15 -2.08
C SER A 105 5.14 -0.28 -1.29
N VAL A 106 6.19 -0.89 -0.76
CA VAL A 106 7.24 -0.16 -0.06
C VAL A 106 8.02 0.68 -1.06
N ASN A 107 8.02 1.98 -0.87
CA ASN A 107 8.81 2.89 -1.69
C ASN A 107 9.30 4.10 -0.89
N PRO A 108 10.44 4.72 -1.30
CA PRO A 108 11.05 5.83 -0.56
C PRO A 108 10.16 7.07 -0.42
N LYS A 109 9.27 7.34 -1.39
CA LYS A 109 8.39 8.51 -1.35
C LYS A 109 7.37 8.38 -0.20
N ARG A 110 6.72 7.21 -0.06
CA ARG A 110 5.76 6.93 1.02
C ARG A 110 6.47 6.80 2.36
N ALA A 111 7.66 6.15 2.40
CA ALA A 111 8.43 5.92 3.63
C ALA A 111 8.95 7.19 4.31
N LYS A 112 8.96 8.34 3.60
CA LYS A 112 9.30 9.64 4.21
C LYS A 112 8.22 10.16 5.15
N VAL A 113 6.97 9.72 5.00
CA VAL A 113 5.81 10.31 5.68
C VAL A 113 4.92 9.28 6.39
N ALA A 114 5.09 7.99 6.11
CA ALA A 114 4.35 6.90 6.74
C ALA A 114 5.28 5.75 7.09
N GLY A 115 4.92 4.97 8.11
CA GLY A 115 5.60 3.76 8.52
C GLY A 115 5.12 2.55 7.73
N TYR A 116 5.90 1.48 7.79
CA TYR A 116 5.57 0.19 7.21
C TYR A 116 5.77 -0.93 8.22
N SER A 117 4.96 -1.96 8.10
CA SER A 117 5.26 -3.25 8.72
C SER A 117 6.41 -3.94 7.99
N MET A 118 6.85 -5.09 8.51
CA MET A 118 7.59 -6.06 7.69
C MET A 118 6.75 -6.50 6.50
N SER A 119 7.39 -6.83 5.39
CA SER A 119 6.71 -7.33 4.19
C SER A 119 6.21 -8.76 4.37
N TYR A 120 5.14 -9.09 3.64
CA TYR A 120 4.55 -10.43 3.67
C TYR A 120 4.29 -11.03 2.27
N VAL A 121 4.37 -10.22 1.21
CA VAL A 121 4.30 -10.63 -0.20
C VAL A 121 5.25 -9.76 -1.01
N ASP A 122 5.85 -10.32 -2.05
CA ASP A 122 6.62 -9.59 -3.04
C ASP A 122 5.92 -9.61 -4.40
N VAL A 123 5.95 -8.50 -5.11
CA VAL A 123 5.43 -8.40 -6.47
C VAL A 123 6.51 -7.90 -7.43
N GLY A 124 6.41 -8.31 -8.68
CA GLY A 124 7.18 -7.74 -9.78
C GLY A 124 6.23 -7.19 -10.84
N GLN A 125 6.66 -6.22 -11.64
CA GLN A 125 5.82 -5.60 -12.65
C GLN A 125 5.93 -6.35 -13.98
N LEU A 126 4.79 -6.54 -14.64
CA LEU A 126 4.65 -7.14 -15.97
C LEU A 126 3.86 -6.20 -16.89
N PRO A 127 4.23 -6.13 -18.17
CA PRO A 127 3.49 -5.37 -19.16
C PRO A 127 2.42 -6.23 -19.82
N LEU A 128 1.22 -5.68 -19.98
CA LEU A 128 0.10 -6.29 -20.69
C LEU A 128 -0.26 -5.44 -21.91
N VAL A 129 -0.55 -6.11 -23.00
CA VAL A 129 -0.99 -5.51 -24.27
C VAL A 129 -2.19 -6.26 -24.83
N LEU A 130 -2.88 -5.70 -25.81
CA LEU A 130 -3.84 -6.46 -26.62
C LEU A 130 -3.11 -7.44 -27.53
N LYS A 131 -3.61 -8.67 -27.67
CA LYS A 131 -3.05 -9.71 -28.56
C LYS A 131 -2.90 -9.23 -30.02
N LYS A 132 -3.80 -8.36 -30.49
CA LYS A 132 -3.72 -7.79 -31.85
C LYS A 132 -2.49 -6.90 -32.07
N ASN A 133 -1.84 -6.44 -30.99
CA ASN A 133 -0.64 -5.61 -31.02
C ASN A 133 0.63 -6.41 -30.63
N ALA A 134 0.53 -7.74 -30.51
CA ALA A 134 1.61 -8.61 -30.00
C ALA A 134 2.93 -8.41 -30.76
N ASP A 135 2.87 -8.29 -32.08
CA ASP A 135 4.05 -8.17 -32.95
C ASP A 135 4.86 -6.89 -32.70
N ARG A 136 4.27 -5.88 -32.03
CA ARG A 136 4.94 -4.61 -31.69
C ARG A 136 5.80 -4.72 -30.43
N PHE A 137 5.57 -5.75 -29.59
CA PHE A 137 6.13 -5.81 -28.24
C PHE A 137 6.74 -7.19 -27.95
N ASN A 138 8.07 -7.30 -28.04
CA ASN A 138 8.83 -8.52 -27.77
C ASN A 138 9.64 -8.42 -26.47
N GLY A 139 9.70 -7.25 -25.85
CA GLY A 139 10.47 -7.00 -24.65
C GLY A 139 10.17 -5.64 -24.01
N TRP A 140 10.89 -5.34 -22.94
CA TRP A 140 10.76 -4.07 -22.23
C TRP A 140 11.19 -2.85 -23.05
N GLU A 141 12.14 -3.03 -23.96
CA GLU A 141 12.71 -1.94 -24.76
C GLU A 141 11.73 -1.42 -25.83
N ASP A 142 10.83 -2.29 -26.31
CA ASP A 142 9.80 -1.91 -27.26
C ASP A 142 8.73 -1.00 -26.65
N ILE A 143 8.62 -1.00 -25.31
CA ILE A 143 7.66 -0.16 -24.58
C ILE A 143 8.19 1.27 -24.42
N ASN A 144 9.51 1.46 -24.29
CA ASN A 144 10.12 2.78 -24.13
C ASN A 144 10.43 3.44 -25.49
N GLN A 145 9.41 3.62 -26.32
CA GLN A 145 9.54 4.21 -27.66
C GLN A 145 8.55 5.36 -27.83
N GLU A 146 8.90 6.33 -28.70
CA GLU A 146 7.98 7.36 -29.15
C GLU A 146 6.76 6.73 -29.86
N GLY A 147 5.58 7.27 -29.62
CA GLY A 147 4.31 6.75 -30.17
C GLY A 147 3.79 5.49 -29.45
N VAL A 148 4.38 5.09 -28.32
CA VAL A 148 3.82 4.09 -27.40
C VAL A 148 3.19 4.80 -26.22
N THR A 149 1.92 4.50 -25.94
CA THR A 149 1.20 5.05 -24.78
C THR A 149 1.11 4.00 -23.66
N VAL A 150 1.62 4.32 -22.48
CA VAL A 150 1.59 3.44 -21.30
C VAL A 150 0.62 4.00 -20.26
N ALA A 151 -0.36 3.18 -19.86
CA ALA A 151 -1.37 3.56 -18.88
C ALA A 151 -0.95 3.20 -17.45
N ALA A 152 -1.30 4.08 -16.48
CA ALA A 152 -1.18 3.83 -15.05
C ALA A 152 -2.22 4.64 -14.25
N ILE A 153 -2.49 4.21 -13.01
CA ILE A 153 -3.40 4.91 -12.10
C ILE A 153 -2.63 5.92 -11.26
N LEU A 154 -3.18 7.13 -11.12
CA LEU A 154 -2.63 8.22 -10.33
C LEU A 154 -2.42 7.81 -8.85
N GLY A 155 -1.26 8.13 -8.29
CA GLY A 155 -0.89 7.85 -6.89
C GLY A 155 -0.37 6.44 -6.64
N THR A 156 -0.33 5.56 -7.65
CA THR A 156 0.24 4.22 -7.55
C THR A 156 1.77 4.22 -7.69
N THR A 157 2.40 3.10 -7.33
CA THR A 157 3.80 2.86 -7.67
C THR A 157 4.00 2.63 -9.15
N GLN A 158 3.02 2.09 -9.84
CA GLN A 158 3.04 1.90 -11.29
C GLN A 158 3.18 3.23 -12.05
N GLU A 159 2.49 4.30 -11.60
CA GLU A 159 2.70 5.63 -12.15
C GLU A 159 4.17 6.08 -12.06
N GLN A 160 4.82 5.82 -10.91
CA GLN A 160 6.24 6.17 -10.74
C GLN A 160 7.14 5.35 -11.66
N TYR A 161 6.85 4.04 -11.82
CA TYR A 161 7.60 3.16 -12.72
C TYR A 161 7.44 3.56 -14.18
N VAL A 162 6.21 3.84 -14.61
CA VAL A 162 5.94 4.27 -15.98
C VAL A 162 6.74 5.52 -16.32
N LYS A 163 6.74 6.52 -15.44
CA LYS A 163 7.50 7.76 -15.63
C LYS A 163 9.02 7.58 -15.62
N SER A 164 9.53 6.64 -14.82
CA SER A 164 10.97 6.43 -14.67
C SER A 164 11.56 5.45 -15.67
N PHE A 165 10.83 4.39 -16.03
CA PHE A 165 11.36 3.34 -16.92
C PHE A 165 11.04 3.57 -18.39
N PHE A 166 9.99 4.34 -18.70
CA PHE A 166 9.55 4.61 -20.07
C PHE A 166 9.50 6.12 -20.38
N PRO A 167 10.62 6.86 -20.20
CA PRO A 167 10.62 8.31 -20.39
C PRO A 167 10.40 8.76 -21.84
N LYS A 168 10.52 7.86 -22.83
CA LYS A 168 10.25 8.16 -24.25
C LYS A 168 8.80 7.89 -24.66
N ALA A 169 8.10 7.06 -23.87
CA ALA A 169 6.70 6.72 -24.11
C ALA A 169 5.78 7.86 -23.64
N GLU A 170 4.60 7.93 -24.21
CA GLU A 170 3.51 8.76 -23.69
C GLU A 170 2.87 8.10 -22.47
N HIS A 171 2.41 8.89 -21.51
CA HIS A 171 1.85 8.38 -20.27
C HIS A 171 0.37 8.76 -20.16
N SER A 172 -0.53 7.76 -20.18
CA SER A 172 -1.94 7.91 -19.87
C SER A 172 -2.18 7.67 -18.38
N ILE A 173 -2.21 8.73 -17.57
CA ILE A 173 -2.44 8.64 -16.15
C ILE A 173 -3.92 8.89 -15.86
N VAL A 174 -4.61 7.86 -15.37
CA VAL A 174 -6.05 7.90 -15.09
C VAL A 174 -6.32 7.96 -13.59
N GLU A 175 -7.48 8.50 -13.21
CA GLU A 175 -7.98 8.50 -11.83
C GLU A 175 -9.14 7.52 -11.66
N ALA A 176 -9.25 6.92 -10.47
CA ALA A 176 -10.43 6.14 -10.11
C ALA A 176 -11.72 6.97 -10.29
N PRO A 177 -12.81 6.37 -10.80
CA PRO A 177 -13.04 4.94 -11.01
C PRO A 177 -12.52 4.38 -12.34
N ALA A 178 -11.90 5.20 -13.22
CA ALA A 178 -11.26 4.69 -14.41
C ALA A 178 -10.08 3.77 -14.05
N THR A 179 -9.85 2.76 -14.90
CA THR A 179 -8.75 1.80 -14.70
C THR A 179 -7.81 1.85 -15.89
N ASP A 180 -6.52 1.76 -15.61
CA ASP A 180 -5.46 1.79 -16.63
C ASP A 180 -5.57 0.63 -17.63
N PHE A 181 -5.95 -0.58 -17.20
CA PHE A 181 -6.19 -1.68 -18.13
C PHE A 181 -7.39 -1.43 -19.07
N SER A 182 -8.39 -0.66 -18.63
CA SER A 182 -9.54 -0.30 -19.50
C SER A 182 -9.13 0.66 -20.61
N GLU A 183 -8.10 1.48 -20.41
CA GLU A 183 -7.51 2.30 -21.48
C GLU A 183 -6.92 1.42 -22.60
N VAL A 184 -6.22 0.35 -22.21
CA VAL A 184 -5.66 -0.62 -23.18
C VAL A 184 -6.78 -1.40 -23.87
N LEU A 185 -7.79 -1.87 -23.14
CA LEU A 185 -8.93 -2.59 -23.73
C LEU A 185 -9.69 -1.74 -24.75
N ALA A 186 -9.81 -0.43 -24.51
CA ALA A 186 -10.46 0.53 -25.40
C ALA A 186 -9.55 1.03 -26.54
N GLY A 187 -8.26 0.65 -26.54
CA GLY A 187 -7.29 1.09 -27.54
C GLY A 187 -6.83 2.55 -27.40
N ARG A 188 -7.04 3.17 -26.21
CA ARG A 188 -6.56 4.52 -25.90
C ARG A 188 -5.13 4.51 -25.30
N ALA A 189 -4.66 3.36 -24.85
CA ALA A 189 -3.27 3.11 -24.53
C ALA A 189 -2.81 1.78 -25.15
N ASP A 190 -1.51 1.65 -25.36
CA ASP A 190 -0.91 0.43 -25.91
C ASP A 190 -0.59 -0.59 -24.82
N VAL A 191 -0.07 -0.13 -23.68
CA VAL A 191 0.50 -0.97 -22.63
C VAL A 191 -0.08 -0.61 -21.25
N HIS A 192 -0.39 -1.63 -20.49
CA HIS A 192 -0.71 -1.57 -19.05
C HIS A 192 0.39 -2.21 -18.24
N ILE A 193 0.95 -1.50 -17.25
CA ILE A 193 1.95 -2.05 -16.32
C ILE A 193 1.27 -2.40 -15.02
N THR A 194 1.36 -3.69 -14.62
CA THR A 194 0.74 -4.16 -13.37
C THR A 194 1.59 -5.21 -12.67
N SER A 195 1.22 -5.56 -11.43
CA SER A 195 1.89 -6.64 -10.71
C SER A 195 1.68 -7.98 -11.41
N ASN A 196 2.67 -8.88 -11.29
CA ASN A 196 2.57 -10.25 -11.79
C ASN A 196 1.29 -10.94 -11.29
N ILE A 197 0.89 -10.71 -10.04
CA ILE A 197 -0.32 -11.26 -9.44
C ILE A 197 -1.56 -10.79 -10.21
N ALA A 198 -1.72 -9.48 -10.42
CA ALA A 198 -2.85 -8.92 -11.15
C ALA A 198 -2.80 -9.25 -12.65
N ALA A 199 -1.60 -9.33 -13.24
CA ALA A 199 -1.43 -9.66 -14.64
C ALA A 199 -2.09 -11.01 -15.01
N TYR A 200 -1.84 -12.05 -14.24
CA TYR A 200 -2.43 -13.38 -14.48
C TYR A 200 -3.95 -13.38 -14.30
N LYS A 201 -4.49 -12.62 -13.35
CA LYS A 201 -5.95 -12.47 -13.17
C LYS A 201 -6.58 -11.72 -14.35
N LEU A 202 -5.93 -10.66 -14.83
CA LEU A 202 -6.42 -9.86 -15.95
C LEU A 202 -6.46 -10.67 -17.25
N ILE A 203 -5.41 -11.41 -17.61
CA ILE A 203 -5.42 -12.21 -18.84
C ILE A 203 -6.43 -13.38 -18.78
N ALA A 204 -6.70 -13.92 -17.60
CA ALA A 204 -7.76 -14.92 -17.40
C ALA A 204 -9.15 -14.32 -17.61
N LYS A 205 -9.38 -13.08 -17.15
CA LYS A 205 -10.66 -12.37 -17.26
C LYS A 205 -10.88 -11.74 -18.66
N TYR A 206 -9.80 -11.28 -19.29
CA TYR A 206 -9.81 -10.62 -20.59
C TYR A 206 -8.90 -11.37 -21.58
N PRO A 207 -9.41 -12.43 -22.25
CA PRO A 207 -8.61 -13.30 -23.12
C PRO A 207 -7.98 -12.60 -24.33
N GLN A 208 -8.44 -11.38 -24.66
CA GLN A 208 -7.85 -10.53 -25.71
C GLN A 208 -6.56 -9.82 -25.27
N MET A 209 -6.24 -9.84 -23.97
CA MET A 209 -4.96 -9.34 -23.45
C MET A 209 -3.91 -10.45 -23.37
N MET A 210 -2.66 -10.07 -23.33
CA MET A 210 -1.53 -10.95 -23.10
C MET A 210 -0.42 -10.22 -22.33
N ILE A 211 0.41 -11.00 -21.64
CA ILE A 211 1.68 -10.51 -21.07
C ILE A 211 2.71 -10.45 -22.20
N VAL A 212 3.41 -9.34 -22.34
CA VAL A 212 4.55 -9.21 -23.26
C VAL A 212 5.64 -10.18 -22.83
N PRO A 213 6.34 -10.89 -23.75
CA PRO A 213 7.35 -11.91 -23.40
C PRO A 213 8.67 -11.27 -22.92
N VAL A 214 8.64 -10.65 -21.75
CA VAL A 214 9.75 -9.87 -21.17
C VAL A 214 10.80 -10.70 -20.43
N GLY A 215 10.63 -12.00 -20.35
CA GLY A 215 11.51 -12.92 -19.61
C GLY A 215 11.33 -12.81 -18.09
N GLN A 216 11.57 -11.66 -17.50
CA GLN A 216 11.46 -11.44 -16.05
C GLN A 216 10.65 -10.19 -15.73
N ALA A 217 9.88 -10.26 -14.64
CA ALA A 217 9.23 -9.08 -14.06
C ALA A 217 10.28 -8.07 -13.57
N LYS A 218 10.05 -6.78 -13.86
CA LYS A 218 10.89 -5.68 -13.34
C LYS A 218 10.36 -5.15 -11.99
N ALA A 219 11.16 -4.31 -11.34
CA ALA A 219 10.79 -3.55 -10.16
C ALA A 219 10.17 -4.43 -9.05
N ARG A 220 10.88 -5.51 -8.66
CA ARG A 220 10.46 -6.31 -7.49
C ARG A 220 10.28 -5.40 -6.28
N THR A 221 9.10 -5.46 -5.69
CA THR A 221 8.70 -4.57 -4.62
C THR A 221 8.03 -5.38 -3.52
N PRO A 222 8.51 -5.26 -2.26
CA PRO A 222 7.82 -5.85 -1.13
C PRO A 222 6.51 -5.11 -0.86
N LEU A 223 5.47 -5.86 -0.51
CA LEU A 223 4.19 -5.36 -0.03
C LEU A 223 4.15 -5.46 1.49
N ALA A 224 3.70 -4.40 2.13
CA ALA A 224 3.62 -4.30 3.58
C ALA A 224 2.34 -3.55 4.00
N ILE A 225 2.01 -3.59 5.28
CA ILE A 225 0.97 -2.76 5.86
C ILE A 225 1.53 -1.35 6.04
N LEU A 226 0.83 -0.33 5.52
CA LEU A 226 1.15 1.07 5.74
C LEU A 226 0.53 1.53 7.05
N LEU A 227 1.32 2.20 7.88
CA LEU A 227 1.02 2.53 9.27
C LEU A 227 1.43 3.98 9.57
N PRO A 228 0.92 4.63 10.62
CA PRO A 228 1.46 5.91 11.08
C PRO A 228 2.93 5.78 11.50
N GLN A 229 3.80 6.60 10.92
CA GLN A 229 5.26 6.50 11.12
C GLN A 229 5.69 6.70 12.58
N ALA A 230 5.02 7.58 13.30
CA ALA A 230 5.36 7.92 14.69
C ALA A 230 4.92 6.85 15.72
N ASP A 231 4.06 5.91 15.34
CA ASP A 231 3.51 4.91 16.25
C ASP A 231 4.30 3.60 16.22
N GLN A 232 5.46 3.61 16.86
CA GLN A 232 6.34 2.44 16.90
C GLN A 232 5.71 1.26 17.66
N VAL A 233 4.83 1.52 18.62
CA VAL A 233 4.14 0.46 19.38
C VAL A 233 3.19 -0.30 18.47
N TRP A 234 2.39 0.40 17.67
CA TRP A 234 1.49 -0.20 16.68
C TRP A 234 2.26 -0.95 15.58
N ILE A 235 3.34 -0.34 15.05
CA ILE A 235 4.22 -0.97 14.06
C ILE A 235 4.82 -2.27 14.61
N ASN A 236 5.33 -2.27 15.84
CA ASN A 236 5.93 -3.44 16.47
C ASN A 236 4.89 -4.55 16.70
N TYR A 237 3.69 -4.21 17.18
CA TYR A 237 2.61 -5.17 17.33
C TYR A 237 2.28 -5.86 16.01
N VAL A 238 2.06 -5.09 14.94
CA VAL A 238 1.76 -5.62 13.60
C VAL A 238 2.91 -6.50 13.09
N ASN A 239 4.17 -6.10 13.31
CA ASN A 239 5.33 -6.89 12.92
C ASN A 239 5.41 -8.24 13.67
N HIS A 240 5.20 -8.23 14.97
CA HIS A 240 5.17 -9.46 15.77
C HIS A 240 4.02 -10.37 15.33
N TRP A 241 2.85 -9.79 15.08
CA TRP A 241 1.70 -10.54 14.57
C TRP A 241 1.99 -11.18 13.20
N ILE A 242 2.54 -10.42 12.24
CA ILE A 242 2.91 -10.96 10.91
C ILE A 242 3.93 -12.09 11.07
N SER A 243 4.97 -11.92 11.89
CA SER A 243 5.99 -12.95 12.13
C SER A 243 5.38 -14.23 12.69
N LEU A 244 4.51 -14.11 13.69
CA LEU A 244 3.79 -15.23 14.30
C LEU A 244 2.89 -15.94 13.28
N GLN A 245 2.12 -15.18 12.50
CA GLN A 245 1.19 -15.74 11.53
C GLN A 245 1.89 -16.38 10.33
N LYS A 246 3.06 -15.88 9.93
CA LYS A 246 3.94 -16.57 8.97
C LYS A 246 4.37 -17.93 9.50
N ALA A 247 4.86 -17.98 10.73
CA ALA A 247 5.28 -19.24 11.36
C ALA A 247 4.12 -20.25 11.53
N ARG A 248 2.87 -19.78 11.63
CA ARG A 248 1.65 -20.60 11.72
C ARG A 248 1.06 -20.97 10.36
N GLY A 249 1.67 -20.53 9.24
CA GLY A 249 1.22 -20.84 7.88
C GLY A 249 -0.03 -20.09 7.41
N LEU A 250 -0.47 -19.02 8.12
CA LEU A 250 -1.62 -18.23 7.70
C LEU A 250 -1.40 -17.62 6.31
N PHE A 251 -0.25 -17.00 6.08
CA PHE A 251 0.07 -16.36 4.81
C PHE A 251 0.15 -17.34 3.65
N ASP A 252 0.71 -18.54 3.85
CA ASP A 252 0.76 -19.62 2.84
C ASP A 252 -0.66 -20.08 2.49
N LYS A 253 -1.50 -20.30 3.51
CA LYS A 253 -2.92 -20.66 3.32
C LYS A 253 -3.69 -19.61 2.54
N LEU A 254 -3.49 -18.32 2.85
CA LEU A 254 -4.18 -17.24 2.16
C LEU A 254 -3.63 -17.05 0.74
N SER A 255 -2.32 -17.19 0.53
CA SER A 255 -1.72 -17.18 -0.80
C SER A 255 -2.30 -18.29 -1.68
N ALA A 256 -2.38 -19.51 -1.18
CA ALA A 256 -3.01 -20.61 -1.90
C ALA A 256 -4.50 -20.35 -2.20
N LYS A 257 -5.26 -19.78 -1.25
CA LYS A 257 -6.69 -19.43 -1.44
C LYS A 257 -6.88 -18.42 -2.56
N TRP A 258 -5.99 -17.43 -2.68
CA TRP A 258 -6.13 -16.32 -3.61
C TRP A 258 -5.30 -16.48 -4.89
N GLY A 259 -4.47 -17.53 -4.99
CA GLY A 259 -3.61 -17.83 -6.14
C GLY A 259 -2.48 -16.81 -6.31
N LEU A 260 -1.76 -16.54 -5.19
CA LEU A 260 -0.57 -15.68 -5.14
C LEU A 260 0.70 -16.50 -5.28
#